data_e9ef582b24a2568a421ccd3477171ab4
#
_entry.id   e9ef582b24a2568a421ccd3477171ab4
#
_cell.length_a   1.000
_cell.length_b   1.000
_cell.length_c   1.000
_cell.angle_alpha   90.00
_cell.angle_beta   90.00
_cell.angle_gamma   90.00
#
_symmetry.space_group_name_H-M   'P 1'
#
loop_
_entity.id
_entity.type
_entity.pdbx_description
1 polymer ?
#
loop_
_entity_poly.entity_id
_entity_poly.type
_entity_poly.pdbx_seq_one_letter_code
_entity_poly.pdbx_strand_id
1 'polypeptide(L)'
;MEISALQIARAAYQPKLPKALQGPVKAVEGEATQSVGNQDDIKALFPNTYGMPVITFEAGEKKELPAFNVGVILSGGQAPGGHNVISGLFDGVKALNPENKLYGFILGPGGLVDHNYKEITPELMDAYRNTGGFDIIGSGRTKLEKEEQFEKGIEILRELGIKALVIIGGDDSNTNA
;
A
#
# COMPACT_ATOMS: atom_id res chain seq x y z
N MET A 1 -12.08 27.05 -13.99
CA MET A 1 -12.33 27.06 -12.54
C MET A 1 -11.11 27.69 -11.88
N GLU A 2 -11.30 28.73 -11.07
CA GLU A 2 -10.18 29.45 -10.44
C GLU A 2 -9.63 28.62 -9.29
N ILE A 3 -8.31 28.37 -9.27
CA ILE A 3 -7.66 27.58 -8.22
C ILE A 3 -7.47 28.47 -6.98
N SER A 4 -7.96 28.05 -5.82
CA SER A 4 -7.84 28.82 -4.58
C SER A 4 -6.40 28.84 -4.05
N ALA A 5 -6.05 29.87 -3.26
CA ALA A 5 -4.76 29.96 -2.60
C ALA A 5 -4.45 28.74 -1.71
N LEU A 6 -5.48 28.16 -1.07
CA LEU A 6 -5.34 26.95 -0.26
C LEU A 6 -4.99 25.71 -1.13
N GLN A 7 -5.59 25.58 -2.30
CA GLN A 7 -5.26 24.50 -3.23
C GLN A 7 -3.82 24.61 -3.73
N ILE A 8 -3.36 25.83 -4.02
CA ILE A 8 -1.96 26.10 -4.43
C ILE A 8 -1.00 25.71 -3.31
N ALA A 9 -1.25 26.19 -2.08
CA ALA A 9 -0.41 25.90 -0.91
C ALA A 9 -0.36 24.39 -0.61
N ARG A 10 -1.50 23.70 -0.72
CA ARG A 10 -1.59 22.27 -0.52
C ARG A 10 -0.80 21.47 -1.57
N ALA A 11 -0.92 21.83 -2.84
CA ALA A 11 -0.18 21.17 -3.92
C ALA A 11 1.33 21.37 -3.80
N ALA A 12 1.76 22.52 -3.28
CA ALA A 12 3.18 22.84 -3.06
C ALA A 12 3.78 22.21 -1.79
N TYR A 13 2.95 21.67 -0.88
CA TYR A 13 3.44 21.08 0.36
C TYR A 13 4.23 19.80 0.10
N GLN A 14 5.43 19.73 0.68
CA GLN A 14 6.27 18.54 0.65
C GLN A 14 6.45 18.00 2.08
N PRO A 15 6.08 16.74 2.35
CA PRO A 15 6.28 16.13 3.66
C PRO A 15 7.77 15.97 3.98
N LYS A 16 8.14 16.15 5.24
CA LYS A 16 9.50 15.84 5.70
C LYS A 16 9.64 14.34 5.90
N LEU A 17 10.47 13.72 5.10
CA LEU A 17 10.80 12.30 5.29
C LEU A 17 11.71 12.11 6.51
N PRO A 18 11.51 11.05 7.30
CA PRO A 18 12.48 10.61 8.29
C PRO A 18 13.87 10.41 7.67
N LYS A 19 14.93 10.65 8.43
CA LYS A 19 16.32 10.52 7.90
C LYS A 19 16.58 9.16 7.26
N ALA A 20 16.08 8.10 7.86
CA ALA A 20 16.21 6.74 7.34
C ALA A 20 15.55 6.52 5.96
N LEU A 21 14.59 7.37 5.58
CA LEU A 21 13.85 7.27 4.31
C LEU A 21 14.25 8.33 3.27
N GLN A 22 15.30 9.11 3.55
CA GLN A 22 15.80 10.14 2.61
C GLN A 22 16.72 9.59 1.52
N GLY A 23 17.00 8.29 1.55
CA GLY A 23 17.84 7.58 0.60
C GLY A 23 17.51 6.09 0.58
N PRO A 24 18.35 5.28 -0.05
CA PRO A 24 18.20 3.84 -0.02
C PRO A 24 18.20 3.32 1.41
N VAL A 25 17.32 2.36 1.70
CA VAL A 25 17.17 1.75 3.01
C VAL A 25 17.58 0.28 3.01
N LYS A 26 18.08 -0.18 4.13
CA LYS A 26 18.30 -1.58 4.46
C LYS A 26 17.37 -1.96 5.60
N ALA A 27 16.61 -3.03 5.43
CA ALA A 27 15.84 -3.62 6.50
C ALA A 27 16.77 -4.35 7.48
N VAL A 28 16.57 -4.13 8.78
CA VAL A 28 17.30 -4.79 9.86
C VAL A 28 16.30 -5.50 10.74
N GLU A 29 16.48 -6.79 10.91
CA GLU A 29 15.67 -7.62 11.80
C GLU A 29 16.09 -7.40 13.24
N GLY A 30 15.10 -7.16 14.10
CA GLY A 30 15.27 -7.03 15.55
C GLY A 30 14.80 -8.30 16.27
N GLU A 31 14.25 -8.11 17.46
CA GLU A 31 13.73 -9.21 18.26
C GLU A 31 12.40 -9.74 17.73
N ALA A 32 12.14 -11.04 17.95
CA ALA A 32 10.88 -11.66 17.64
C ALA A 32 9.74 -11.03 18.45
N THR A 33 8.61 -10.79 17.79
CA THR A 33 7.41 -10.25 18.44
C THR A 33 6.59 -11.35 19.10
N GLN A 34 5.78 -10.96 20.09
CA GLN A 34 4.81 -11.83 20.76
C GLN A 34 3.51 -11.07 20.94
N SER A 35 2.38 -11.78 20.93
CA SER A 35 1.11 -11.19 21.33
C SER A 35 1.10 -10.92 22.84
N VAL A 36 0.36 -9.89 23.25
CA VAL A 36 0.21 -9.49 24.67
C VAL A 36 -0.56 -10.55 25.48
N GLY A 37 -1.48 -11.27 24.83
CA GLY A 37 -2.27 -12.34 25.45
C GLY A 37 -2.63 -13.41 24.43
N ASN A 38 -3.16 -14.53 24.89
CA ASN A 38 -3.60 -15.67 24.08
C ASN A 38 -2.52 -16.19 23.10
N GLN A 39 -1.27 -16.21 23.56
CA GLN A 39 -0.11 -16.48 22.70
C GLN A 39 -0.19 -17.82 21.99
N ASP A 40 -0.60 -18.87 22.69
CA ASP A 40 -0.68 -20.21 22.11
C ASP A 40 -1.77 -20.32 21.06
N ASP A 41 -2.94 -19.71 21.31
CA ASP A 41 -4.06 -19.69 20.36
C ASP A 41 -3.69 -18.91 19.10
N ILE A 42 -3.09 -17.71 19.27
CA ILE A 42 -2.68 -16.88 18.13
C ILE A 42 -1.58 -17.58 17.32
N LYS A 43 -0.62 -18.21 17.99
CA LYS A 43 0.43 -18.97 17.32
C LYS A 43 -0.14 -20.16 16.53
N ALA A 44 -1.16 -20.83 17.07
CA ALA A 44 -1.81 -21.94 16.36
C ALA A 44 -2.60 -21.47 15.14
N LEU A 45 -3.27 -20.31 15.23
CA LEU A 45 -4.04 -19.72 14.13
C LEU A 45 -3.17 -19.07 13.04
N PHE A 46 -2.03 -18.50 13.42
CA PHE A 46 -1.14 -17.76 12.52
C PHE A 46 0.30 -18.28 12.56
N PRO A 47 0.54 -19.57 12.25
CA PRO A 47 1.84 -20.21 12.44
C PRO A 47 2.96 -19.59 11.58
N ASN A 48 2.61 -18.97 10.45
CA ASN A 48 3.56 -18.41 9.49
C ASN A 48 3.94 -16.95 9.80
N THR A 49 3.16 -16.27 10.63
CA THR A 49 3.35 -14.82 10.93
C THR A 49 3.59 -14.55 12.40
N TYR A 50 3.24 -15.46 13.30
CA TYR A 50 3.52 -15.31 14.71
C TYR A 50 5.03 -15.37 14.99
N GLY A 51 5.50 -14.42 15.80
CA GLY A 51 6.91 -14.36 16.17
C GLY A 51 7.83 -13.73 15.12
N MET A 52 7.28 -13.14 14.06
CA MET A 52 8.08 -12.39 13.09
C MET A 52 8.81 -11.22 13.80
N PRO A 53 10.07 -10.94 13.42
CA PRO A 53 10.87 -9.92 14.07
C PRO A 53 10.34 -8.51 13.81
N VAL A 54 10.63 -7.60 14.70
CA VAL A 54 10.49 -6.16 14.44
C VAL A 54 11.46 -5.77 13.34
N ILE A 55 10.97 -5.11 12.29
CA ILE A 55 11.81 -4.60 11.23
C ILE A 55 12.06 -3.11 11.45
N THR A 56 13.33 -2.72 11.47
CA THR A 56 13.77 -1.32 11.46
C THR A 56 14.49 -1.02 10.16
N PHE A 57 14.64 0.27 9.84
CA PHE A 57 15.30 0.71 8.62
C PHE A 57 16.53 1.54 8.94
N GLU A 58 17.63 1.20 8.29
CA GLU A 58 18.90 1.92 8.32
C GLU A 58 19.24 2.43 6.92
N ALA A 59 20.21 3.34 6.83
CA ALA A 59 20.75 3.76 5.54
C ALA A 59 21.37 2.55 4.81
N GLY A 60 20.96 2.35 3.56
CA GLY A 60 21.41 1.25 2.72
C GLY A 60 22.18 1.74 1.50
N GLU A 61 22.65 0.82 0.69
CA GLU A 61 23.27 1.11 -0.59
C GLU A 61 22.23 1.17 -1.70
N LYS A 62 22.44 2.07 -2.67
CA LYS A 62 21.57 2.13 -3.86
C LYS A 62 21.79 0.86 -4.68
N LYS A 63 20.71 0.14 -4.94
CA LYS A 63 20.69 -1.02 -5.83
C LYS A 63 19.87 -0.69 -7.06
N GLU A 64 20.34 -1.08 -8.21
CA GLU A 64 19.53 -1.08 -9.42
C GLU A 64 18.58 -2.28 -9.36
N LEU A 65 17.29 -1.99 -9.39
CA LEU A 65 16.25 -3.01 -9.40
C LEU A 65 15.59 -3.04 -10.78
N PRO A 66 15.28 -4.23 -11.31
CA PRO A 66 14.45 -4.33 -12.51
C PRO A 66 13.10 -3.68 -12.24
N ALA A 67 12.45 -3.19 -13.30
CA ALA A 67 11.11 -2.63 -13.16
C ALA A 67 10.12 -3.67 -12.63
N PHE A 68 9.24 -3.24 -11.75
CA PHE A 68 8.16 -4.06 -11.20
C PHE A 68 6.92 -3.22 -10.93
N ASN A 69 5.77 -3.86 -10.89
CA ASN A 69 4.51 -3.18 -10.62
C ASN A 69 4.05 -3.47 -9.17
N VAL A 70 3.36 -2.50 -8.60
CA VAL A 70 2.80 -2.56 -7.25
C VAL A 70 1.29 -2.36 -7.32
N GLY A 71 0.54 -3.15 -6.57
CA GLY A 71 -0.89 -2.97 -6.37
C GLY A 71 -1.18 -2.28 -5.03
N VAL A 72 -2.25 -1.49 -4.95
CA VAL A 72 -2.73 -0.90 -3.70
C VAL A 72 -4.24 -1.05 -3.55
N ILE A 73 -4.66 -1.42 -2.36
CA ILE A 73 -6.06 -1.60 -1.96
C ILE A 73 -6.33 -0.75 -0.72
N LEU A 74 -7.43 0.01 -0.74
CA LEU A 74 -7.99 0.63 0.46
C LEU A 74 -9.13 -0.28 0.97
N SER A 75 -8.90 -0.95 2.09
CA SER A 75 -9.82 -1.95 2.66
C SER A 75 -10.51 -1.42 3.90
N GLY A 76 -11.80 -1.68 4.01
CA GLY A 76 -12.62 -1.25 5.15
C GLY A 76 -13.36 0.05 4.92
N GLY A 77 -13.60 0.81 6.00
CA GLY A 77 -14.24 2.11 5.97
C GLY A 77 -13.29 3.22 5.54
N GLN A 78 -13.84 4.32 5.08
CA GLN A 78 -13.04 5.50 4.75
C GLN A 78 -12.41 6.12 6.00
N ALA A 79 -11.16 6.56 5.86
CA ALA A 79 -10.42 7.25 6.90
C ALA A 79 -9.63 8.42 6.29
N PRO A 80 -9.31 9.47 7.06
CA PRO A 80 -8.47 10.55 6.57
C PRO A 80 -7.09 10.05 6.16
N GLY A 81 -6.54 10.58 5.07
CA GLY A 81 -5.14 10.38 4.68
C GLY A 81 -4.87 9.28 3.67
N GLY A 82 -5.88 8.58 3.16
CA GLY A 82 -5.68 7.54 2.12
C GLY A 82 -4.93 8.06 0.90
N HIS A 83 -5.27 9.25 0.40
CA HIS A 83 -4.56 9.88 -0.71
C HIS A 83 -3.08 10.14 -0.39
N ASN A 84 -2.77 10.50 0.84
CA ASN A 84 -1.40 10.77 1.27
C ASN A 84 -0.56 9.49 1.33
N VAL A 85 -1.16 8.37 1.76
CA VAL A 85 -0.49 7.07 1.75
C VAL A 85 -0.22 6.61 0.31
N ILE A 86 -1.21 6.73 -0.59
CA ILE A 86 -1.04 6.37 -2.00
C ILE A 86 0.00 7.28 -2.67
N SER A 87 0.01 8.59 -2.34
CA SER A 87 1.01 9.54 -2.84
C SER A 87 2.43 9.15 -2.41
N GLY A 88 2.62 8.83 -1.12
CA GLY A 88 3.92 8.37 -0.63
C GLY A 88 4.37 7.07 -1.27
N LEU A 89 3.45 6.13 -1.48
CA LEU A 89 3.71 4.87 -2.17
C LEU A 89 4.08 5.10 -3.64
N PHE A 90 3.34 5.97 -4.35
CA PHE A 90 3.62 6.34 -5.73
C PHE A 90 5.02 6.94 -5.87
N ASP A 91 5.34 7.93 -5.03
CA ASP A 91 6.66 8.61 -5.07
C ASP A 91 7.79 7.61 -4.76
N GLY A 92 7.61 6.75 -3.75
CA GLY A 92 8.59 5.72 -3.40
C GLY A 92 8.81 4.68 -4.52
N VAL A 93 7.74 4.21 -5.13
CA VAL A 93 7.79 3.24 -6.25
C VAL A 93 8.49 3.85 -7.46
N LYS A 94 8.21 5.11 -7.80
CA LYS A 94 8.85 5.82 -8.90
C LYS A 94 10.32 6.18 -8.61
N ALA A 95 10.67 6.45 -7.35
CA ALA A 95 12.05 6.71 -6.94
C ALA A 95 12.94 5.47 -7.04
N LEU A 96 12.38 4.28 -6.84
CA LEU A 96 13.09 3.01 -7.01
C LEU A 96 13.42 2.73 -8.48
N ASN A 97 12.46 2.90 -9.36
CA ASN A 97 12.64 2.79 -10.81
C ASN A 97 11.51 3.57 -11.51
N PRO A 98 11.80 4.55 -12.38
CA PRO A 98 10.77 5.34 -13.07
C PRO A 98 9.77 4.52 -13.91
N GLU A 99 10.19 3.33 -14.39
CA GLU A 99 9.34 2.44 -15.17
C GLU A 99 8.33 1.65 -14.32
N ASN A 100 8.49 1.66 -12.98
CA ASN A 100 7.55 1.00 -12.09
C ASN A 100 6.16 1.61 -12.22
N LYS A 101 5.13 0.77 -12.12
CA LYS A 101 3.73 1.20 -12.13
C LYS A 101 3.06 0.90 -10.80
N LEU A 102 2.14 1.79 -10.43
CA LEU A 102 1.24 1.60 -9.30
C LEU A 102 -0.19 1.43 -9.80
N TYR A 103 -0.82 0.32 -9.45
CA TYR A 103 -2.22 0.02 -9.78
C TYR A 103 -3.08 0.12 -8.54
N GLY A 104 -4.16 0.89 -8.59
CA GLY A 104 -5.15 0.97 -7.52
C GLY A 104 -6.38 0.13 -7.84
N PHE A 105 -6.74 -0.79 -6.96
CA PHE A 105 -7.96 -1.60 -7.10
C PHE A 105 -9.17 -0.82 -6.57
N ILE A 106 -10.21 -0.70 -7.40
CA ILE A 106 -11.34 0.17 -7.16
C ILE A 106 -12.30 -0.47 -6.15
N LEU A 107 -12.73 0.33 -5.16
CA LEU A 107 -13.67 -0.08 -4.11
C LEU A 107 -13.17 -1.27 -3.26
N GLY A 108 -11.87 -1.28 -2.97
CA GLY A 108 -11.29 -2.21 -2.02
C GLY A 108 -10.99 -3.60 -2.60
N PRO A 109 -11.03 -4.66 -1.76
CA PRO A 109 -10.71 -6.02 -2.19
C PRO A 109 -11.61 -6.57 -3.30
N GLY A 110 -12.85 -6.06 -3.41
CA GLY A 110 -13.76 -6.40 -4.52
C GLY A 110 -13.16 -6.06 -5.87
N GLY A 111 -12.46 -4.93 -5.99
CA GLY A 111 -11.81 -4.53 -7.24
C GLY A 111 -10.73 -5.52 -7.70
N LEU A 112 -10.05 -6.19 -6.77
CA LEU A 112 -9.09 -7.25 -7.10
C LEU A 112 -9.80 -8.46 -7.73
N VAL A 113 -10.91 -8.92 -7.13
CA VAL A 113 -11.68 -10.08 -7.59
C VAL A 113 -12.42 -9.81 -8.91
N ASP A 114 -12.90 -8.57 -9.06
CA ASP A 114 -13.70 -8.16 -10.23
C ASP A 114 -12.85 -7.60 -11.38
N HIS A 115 -11.50 -7.65 -11.23
CA HIS A 115 -10.55 -7.07 -12.19
C HIS A 115 -10.83 -5.59 -12.49
N ASN A 116 -11.30 -4.86 -11.47
CA ASN A 116 -11.62 -3.43 -11.56
C ASN A 116 -10.49 -2.59 -10.92
N TYR A 117 -9.65 -2.02 -11.74
CA TYR A 117 -8.46 -1.28 -11.33
C TYR A 117 -8.18 -0.09 -12.25
N LYS A 118 -7.31 0.78 -11.81
CA LYS A 118 -6.72 1.85 -12.64
C LYS A 118 -5.22 1.98 -12.37
N GLU A 119 -4.45 2.35 -13.37
CA GLU A 119 -3.08 2.81 -13.17
C GLU A 119 -3.09 4.21 -12.52
N ILE A 120 -2.31 4.37 -11.47
CA ILE A 120 -2.09 5.67 -10.83
C ILE A 120 -0.99 6.37 -11.61
N THR A 121 -1.40 7.31 -12.49
CA THR A 121 -0.47 8.12 -13.28
C THR A 121 -0.03 9.37 -12.50
N PRO A 122 1.05 10.07 -12.93
CA PRO A 122 1.43 11.33 -12.32
C PRO A 122 0.29 12.36 -12.29
N GLU A 123 -0.44 12.50 -13.40
CA GLU A 123 -1.54 13.45 -13.54
C GLU A 123 -2.69 13.12 -12.58
N LEU A 124 -3.03 11.84 -12.46
CA LEU A 124 -4.04 11.39 -11.52
C LEU A 124 -3.58 11.65 -10.09
N MET A 125 -2.32 11.30 -9.76
CA MET A 125 -1.81 11.48 -8.40
C MET A 125 -1.75 12.95 -8.00
N ASP A 126 -1.31 13.83 -8.88
CA ASP A 126 -1.19 15.27 -8.60
C ASP A 126 -2.55 15.92 -8.31
N ALA A 127 -3.63 15.44 -8.92
CA ALA A 127 -4.99 15.91 -8.63
C ALA A 127 -5.42 15.61 -7.18
N TYR A 128 -4.90 14.54 -6.58
CA TYR A 128 -5.26 14.09 -5.24
C TYR A 128 -4.18 14.34 -4.18
N ARG A 129 -3.00 14.77 -4.58
CA ARG A 129 -1.85 14.99 -3.69
C ARG A 129 -2.20 15.95 -2.56
N ASN A 130 -1.87 15.54 -1.32
CA ASN A 130 -2.12 16.30 -0.09
C ASN A 130 -3.59 16.66 0.18
N THR A 131 -4.55 16.01 -0.47
CA THR A 131 -5.98 16.29 -0.23
C THR A 131 -6.53 15.62 1.03
N GLY A 132 -5.84 14.59 1.52
CA GLY A 132 -6.23 13.88 2.75
C GLY A 132 -7.49 13.02 2.64
N GLY A 133 -8.05 12.88 1.44
CA GLY A 133 -9.25 12.08 1.17
C GLY A 133 -8.96 10.59 1.00
N PHE A 134 -9.95 9.86 0.47
CA PHE A 134 -9.93 8.40 0.35
C PHE A 134 -10.56 7.89 -0.96
N ASP A 135 -10.98 8.81 -1.82
CA ASP A 135 -11.84 8.53 -2.97
C ASP A 135 -11.08 8.30 -4.29
N ILE A 136 -9.76 8.46 -4.33
CA ILE A 136 -8.95 8.23 -5.54
C ILE A 136 -9.20 6.85 -6.16
N ILE A 137 -9.33 5.82 -5.32
CA ILE A 137 -9.72 4.45 -5.71
C ILE A 137 -10.93 3.94 -4.92
N GLY A 138 -11.44 4.74 -3.98
CA GLY A 138 -12.47 4.32 -3.04
C GLY A 138 -12.00 3.18 -2.13
N SER A 139 -12.86 2.75 -1.22
CA SER A 139 -12.61 1.62 -0.33
C SER A 139 -13.79 0.66 -0.30
N GLY A 140 -13.58 -0.56 0.14
CA GLY A 140 -14.64 -1.55 0.24
C GLY A 140 -14.40 -2.57 1.34
N ARG A 141 -15.46 -3.31 1.69
CA ARG A 141 -15.48 -4.29 2.78
C ARG A 141 -15.67 -5.72 2.28
N THR A 142 -15.39 -5.97 1.00
CA THR A 142 -15.44 -7.32 0.43
C THR A 142 -14.43 -8.21 1.16
N LYS A 143 -14.91 -9.31 1.72
CA LYS A 143 -14.06 -10.34 2.31
C LYS A 143 -13.73 -11.39 1.24
N LEU A 144 -12.49 -11.80 1.19
CA LEU A 144 -12.04 -12.94 0.39
C LEU A 144 -12.06 -14.18 1.29
N GLU A 145 -13.03 -15.04 1.06
CA GLU A 145 -13.26 -16.23 1.90
C GLU A 145 -13.29 -17.53 1.06
N LYS A 146 -13.41 -17.37 -0.26
CA LYS A 146 -13.53 -18.49 -1.19
C LYS A 146 -12.26 -18.62 -2.04
N GLU A 147 -11.82 -19.84 -2.27
CA GLU A 147 -10.64 -20.14 -3.09
C GLU A 147 -10.72 -19.49 -4.49
N GLU A 148 -11.89 -19.52 -5.13
CA GLU A 148 -12.13 -18.86 -6.41
C GLU A 148 -11.82 -17.36 -6.41
N GLN A 149 -12.05 -16.66 -5.28
CA GLN A 149 -11.74 -15.23 -5.16
C GLN A 149 -10.23 -15.00 -5.11
N PHE A 150 -9.50 -15.87 -4.41
CA PHE A 150 -8.04 -15.81 -4.38
C PHE A 150 -7.43 -16.16 -5.75
N GLU A 151 -7.96 -17.15 -6.43
CA GLU A 151 -7.53 -17.52 -7.79
C GLU A 151 -7.67 -16.34 -8.75
N LYS A 152 -8.84 -15.68 -8.79
CA LYS A 152 -9.07 -14.46 -9.60
C LYS A 152 -8.12 -13.33 -9.22
N GLY A 153 -7.91 -13.12 -7.93
CA GLY A 153 -6.96 -12.11 -7.44
C GLY A 153 -5.53 -12.41 -7.92
N ILE A 154 -5.08 -13.66 -7.82
CA ILE A 154 -3.75 -14.07 -8.29
C ILE A 154 -3.63 -13.92 -9.81
N GLU A 155 -4.66 -14.24 -10.56
CA GLU A 155 -4.69 -14.11 -12.02
C GLU A 155 -4.41 -12.66 -12.44
N ILE A 156 -5.17 -11.70 -11.93
CA ILE A 156 -4.98 -10.28 -12.28
C ILE A 156 -3.63 -9.73 -11.80
N LEU A 157 -3.14 -10.16 -10.63
CA LEU A 157 -1.82 -9.75 -10.16
C LEU A 157 -0.71 -10.24 -11.10
N ARG A 158 -0.84 -11.45 -11.64
CA ARG A 158 0.10 -12.00 -12.62
C ARG A 158 -0.01 -11.29 -13.97
N GLU A 159 -1.23 -11.05 -14.46
CA GLU A 159 -1.50 -10.34 -15.71
C GLU A 159 -0.88 -8.94 -15.69
N LEU A 160 -1.03 -8.20 -14.60
CA LEU A 160 -0.47 -6.86 -14.41
C LEU A 160 1.02 -6.87 -14.02
N GLY A 161 1.65 -8.02 -13.86
CA GLY A 161 3.04 -8.12 -13.42
C GLY A 161 3.30 -7.53 -12.03
N ILE A 162 2.28 -7.54 -11.16
CA ILE A 162 2.38 -7.00 -9.79
C ILE A 162 3.23 -7.95 -8.94
N LYS A 163 4.25 -7.40 -8.31
CA LYS A 163 5.19 -8.14 -7.44
C LYS A 163 4.97 -7.86 -5.95
N ALA A 164 4.27 -6.79 -5.63
CA ALA A 164 3.91 -6.42 -4.26
C ALA A 164 2.49 -5.85 -4.23
N LEU A 165 1.71 -6.27 -3.24
CA LEU A 165 0.37 -5.76 -2.98
C LEU A 165 0.37 -5.06 -1.62
N VAL A 166 -0.04 -3.81 -1.59
CA VAL A 166 -0.17 -3.01 -0.37
C VAL A 166 -1.64 -2.92 0.00
N ILE A 167 -2.00 -3.46 1.15
CA ILE A 167 -3.36 -3.44 1.67
C ILE A 167 -3.39 -2.46 2.84
N ILE A 168 -4.22 -1.41 2.71
CA ILE A 168 -4.38 -0.35 3.70
C ILE A 168 -5.74 -0.54 4.36
N GLY A 169 -5.75 -0.90 5.63
CA GLY A 169 -6.97 -1.19 6.36
C GLY A 169 -6.75 -1.43 7.85
N GLY A 170 -7.77 -1.91 8.53
CA GLY A 170 -7.74 -2.27 9.95
C GLY A 170 -7.42 -3.75 10.19
N ASP A 171 -7.80 -4.24 11.36
CA ASP A 171 -7.60 -5.63 11.83
C ASP A 171 -8.27 -6.67 10.92
N ASP A 172 -9.52 -6.49 10.55
CA ASP A 172 -10.22 -7.37 9.60
C ASP A 172 -9.49 -7.46 8.25
N SER A 173 -8.90 -6.35 7.80
CA SER A 173 -8.15 -6.31 6.55
C SER A 173 -6.84 -7.10 6.66
N ASN A 174 -6.17 -7.03 7.81
CA ASN A 174 -4.97 -7.82 8.09
C ASN A 174 -5.27 -9.33 8.15
N THR A 175 -6.44 -9.71 8.68
CA THR A 175 -6.86 -11.12 8.71
C THR A 175 -7.12 -11.66 7.29
N ASN A 176 -7.57 -10.79 6.38
CA ASN A 176 -7.93 -11.15 5.02
C ASN A 176 -6.75 -11.06 4.03
N ALA A 177 -5.65 -10.39 4.41
CA ALA A 177 -4.44 -10.24 3.60
C ALA A 177 -3.58 -11.49 3.64
#